data_0124e2e44a7fd56abedfaad4ec78b143
#
_entry.id   0124e2e44a7fd56abedfaad4ec78b143
#
_cell.length_a   1.000
_cell.length_b   1.000
_cell.length_c   1.000
_cell.angle_alpha   90.00
_cell.angle_beta   90.00
_cell.angle_gamma   90.00
#
_symmetry.space_group_name_H-M   'P 1'
#
loop_
_entity.id
_entity.type
_entity.pdbx_description
1 polymer ?
#
loop_
_entity_poly.entity_id
_entity_poly.type
_entity_poly.pdbx_seq_one_letter_code
_entity_poly.pdbx_strand_id
1 'polypeptide(L)'
;MVVWVSGCSCYETTGVITLLNDRGIVARDFRAGRCFCAGDTLILCLSSAPLLGWCRYLKTARWIAGRYDIRLIVLCPEVVYRSGVVCGRNMVAVNGESELFQLIQALTQTVLNNFQKGDKEDNQKVMWPVFLEKASEILLISPSSETDVTRARKAYRLRNLRVQHMGFSSLLQLKVFMAGGIR
;
A
#
# COMPACT_ATOMS: atom_id res chain seq x y z
N MET A 1 -10.92 19.10 10.89
CA MET A 1 -10.12 18.00 10.30
C MET A 1 -8.79 17.96 11.02
N VAL A 2 -8.46 16.85 11.62
CA VAL A 2 -7.15 16.63 12.26
C VAL A 2 -6.39 15.61 11.40
N VAL A 3 -5.08 15.82 11.24
CA VAL A 3 -4.19 14.86 10.59
C VAL A 3 -3.48 14.05 11.66
N TRP A 4 -3.77 12.78 11.71
CA TRP A 4 -3.13 11.82 12.59
C TRP A 4 -2.04 11.08 11.84
N VAL A 5 -0.91 10.84 12.47
CA VAL A 5 0.22 10.11 11.88
C VAL A 5 0.55 8.93 12.77
N SER A 6 0.73 7.77 12.17
CA SER A 6 1.14 6.54 12.86
C SER A 6 2.01 5.70 11.94
N GLY A 7 2.86 4.86 12.49
CA GLY A 7 3.72 4.00 11.66
C GLY A 7 4.59 3.05 12.48
N CYS A 8 5.39 2.27 11.78
CA CYS A 8 6.32 1.32 12.39
C CYS A 8 7.68 1.94 12.75
N SER A 9 8.00 3.13 12.23
CA SER A 9 9.25 3.85 12.50
C SER A 9 8.95 5.21 13.11
N CYS A 10 9.53 5.48 14.28
CA CYS A 10 9.39 6.79 14.94
C CYS A 10 10.04 7.92 14.13
N TYR A 11 11.14 7.64 13.42
CA TYR A 11 11.80 8.63 12.56
C TYR A 11 10.91 9.04 11.40
N GLU A 12 10.27 8.09 10.74
CA GLU A 12 9.35 8.35 9.64
C GLU A 12 8.12 9.14 10.11
N THR A 13 7.51 8.73 11.23
CA THR A 13 6.35 9.43 11.78
C THR A 13 6.69 10.85 12.23
N THR A 14 7.80 11.04 12.93
CA THR A 14 8.25 12.37 13.35
C THR A 14 8.58 13.26 12.15
N GLY A 15 9.27 12.70 11.14
CA GLY A 15 9.59 13.41 9.91
C GLY A 15 8.32 13.91 9.19
N VAL A 16 7.32 13.05 9.02
CA VAL A 16 6.04 13.42 8.38
C VAL A 16 5.30 14.49 9.18
N ILE A 17 5.26 14.39 10.51
CA ILE A 17 4.64 15.39 11.38
C ILE A 17 5.32 16.74 11.21
N THR A 18 6.65 16.77 11.26
CA THR A 18 7.43 18.01 11.10
C THR A 18 7.16 18.63 9.72
N LEU A 19 7.28 17.84 8.66
CA LEU A 19 7.04 18.31 7.29
C LEU A 19 5.65 18.93 7.08
N LEU A 20 4.62 18.34 7.66
CA LEU A 20 3.25 18.86 7.55
C LEU A 20 3.06 20.13 8.38
N ASN A 21 3.59 20.15 9.61
CA ASN A 21 3.51 21.33 10.49
C ASN A 21 4.25 22.53 9.88
N ASP A 22 5.40 22.33 9.23
CA ASP A 22 6.15 23.38 8.52
C ASP A 22 5.35 23.97 7.34
N ARG A 23 4.34 23.23 6.85
CA ARG A 23 3.40 23.69 5.80
C ARG A 23 2.09 24.23 6.36
N GLY A 24 2.00 24.44 7.66
CA GLY A 24 0.81 24.93 8.33
C GLY A 24 -0.32 23.90 8.48
N ILE A 25 -0.04 22.62 8.22
CA ILE A 25 -0.99 21.52 8.38
C ILE A 25 -0.76 20.89 9.75
N VAL A 26 -1.71 21.07 10.68
CA VAL A 26 -1.60 20.53 12.04
C VAL A 26 -1.66 19.01 12.01
N ALA A 27 -0.51 18.36 12.14
CA ALA A 27 -0.36 16.92 12.23
C ALA A 27 0.08 16.49 13.63
N ARG A 28 -0.44 15.36 14.11
CA ARG A 28 -0.17 14.85 15.46
C ARG A 28 0.05 13.34 15.43
N ASP A 29 0.87 12.87 16.36
CA ASP A 29 1.07 11.44 16.59
C ASP A 29 -0.24 10.79 17.08
N PHE A 30 -0.62 9.68 16.44
CA PHE A 30 -1.79 8.91 16.83
C PHE A 30 -1.43 8.01 18.02
N ARG A 31 -2.05 8.27 19.15
CA ARG A 31 -1.86 7.48 20.38
C ARG A 31 -3.04 6.55 20.64
N ALA A 32 -2.75 5.38 21.17
CA ALA A 32 -3.77 4.43 21.58
C ALA A 32 -4.80 5.07 22.54
N GLY A 33 -6.07 4.74 22.36
CA GLY A 33 -7.18 5.31 23.15
C GLY A 33 -7.81 6.58 22.58
N ARG A 34 -7.28 7.13 21.46
CA ARG A 34 -7.95 8.21 20.73
C ARG A 34 -8.98 7.66 19.76
N CYS A 35 -10.11 8.34 19.66
CA CYS A 35 -11.14 8.04 18.67
C CYS A 35 -10.95 8.96 17.45
N PHE A 36 -11.20 8.43 16.26
CA PHE A 36 -11.28 9.23 15.05
C PHE A 36 -12.63 9.93 14.98
N CYS A 37 -12.61 11.17 14.52
CA CYS A 37 -13.81 11.89 14.11
C CYS A 37 -14.04 11.71 12.61
N ALA A 38 -15.29 11.77 12.18
CA ALA A 38 -15.63 11.73 10.77
C ALA A 38 -14.91 12.86 10.00
N GLY A 39 -14.26 12.52 8.90
CA GLY A 39 -13.49 13.45 8.10
C GLY A 39 -12.04 13.69 8.56
N ASP A 40 -11.58 13.04 9.63
CA ASP A 40 -10.17 13.05 10.01
C ASP A 40 -9.32 12.35 8.94
N THR A 41 -8.04 12.68 8.90
CA THR A 41 -7.07 12.02 8.03
C THR A 41 -6.08 11.23 8.89
N LEU A 42 -5.86 9.97 8.55
CA LEU A 42 -4.80 9.15 9.14
C LEU A 42 -3.73 8.88 8.08
N ILE A 43 -2.49 9.20 8.41
CA ILE A 43 -1.32 8.84 7.61
C ILE A 43 -0.63 7.64 8.26
N LEU A 44 -0.56 6.53 7.53
CA LEU A 44 0.20 5.35 7.94
C LEU A 44 1.58 5.38 7.29
N CYS A 45 2.61 5.56 8.09
CA CYS A 45 4.02 5.58 7.68
C CYS A 45 4.56 4.14 7.68
N LEU A 46 4.56 3.51 6.51
CA LEU A 46 4.94 2.11 6.31
C LEU A 46 6.02 1.93 5.23
N SER A 47 6.67 3.00 4.76
CA SER A 47 7.72 2.89 3.74
C SER A 47 8.97 2.21 4.30
N SER A 48 9.29 2.42 5.57
CA SER A 48 10.38 1.73 6.26
C SER A 48 10.02 0.32 6.75
N ALA A 49 8.76 -0.11 6.58
CA ALA A 49 8.33 -1.44 6.99
C ALA A 49 8.96 -2.52 6.08
N PRO A 50 9.43 -3.64 6.66
CA PRO A 50 9.98 -4.71 5.85
C PRO A 50 8.92 -5.27 4.89
N LEU A 51 9.34 -5.59 3.66
CA LEU A 51 8.43 -6.17 2.66
C LEU A 51 7.86 -7.52 3.11
N LEU A 52 8.58 -8.23 3.98
CA LEU A 52 8.16 -9.52 4.54
C LEU A 52 6.83 -9.39 5.30
N GLY A 53 5.80 -9.96 4.73
CA GLY A 53 4.45 -9.93 5.32
C GLY A 53 3.77 -8.56 5.26
N TRP A 54 4.20 -7.68 4.36
CA TRP A 54 3.65 -6.33 4.21
C TRP A 54 2.15 -6.33 3.94
N CYS A 55 1.63 -7.36 3.30
CA CYS A 55 0.19 -7.51 3.06
C CYS A 55 -0.66 -7.54 4.35
N ARG A 56 -0.06 -7.82 5.52
CA ARG A 56 -0.75 -7.71 6.82
C ARG A 56 -1.07 -6.26 7.15
N TYR A 57 -0.13 -5.34 6.88
CA TYR A 57 -0.38 -3.90 7.05
C TYR A 57 -1.49 -3.44 6.13
N LEU A 58 -1.53 -3.95 4.89
CA LEU A 58 -2.61 -3.64 3.96
C LEU A 58 -3.97 -4.13 4.45
N LYS A 59 -4.04 -5.34 5.05
CA LYS A 59 -5.28 -5.84 5.69
C LYS A 59 -5.74 -4.90 6.80
N THR A 60 -4.82 -4.47 7.66
CA THR A 60 -5.10 -3.52 8.75
C THR A 60 -5.55 -2.17 8.20
N ALA A 61 -4.85 -1.62 7.21
CA ALA A 61 -5.23 -0.37 6.57
C ALA A 61 -6.64 -0.42 5.97
N ARG A 62 -6.98 -1.51 5.28
CA ARG A 62 -8.32 -1.74 4.72
C ARG A 62 -9.39 -1.89 5.80
N TRP A 63 -9.08 -2.58 6.88
CA TRP A 63 -9.99 -2.71 8.01
C TRP A 63 -10.29 -1.34 8.64
N ILE A 64 -9.25 -0.50 8.84
CA ILE A 64 -9.41 0.87 9.34
C ILE A 64 -10.27 1.70 8.37
N ALA A 65 -9.93 1.70 7.07
CA ALA A 65 -10.67 2.46 6.05
C ALA A 65 -12.13 2.02 5.90
N GLY A 66 -12.43 0.74 6.14
CA GLY A 66 -13.80 0.20 6.09
C GLY A 66 -14.63 0.45 7.35
N ARG A 67 -13.97 0.63 8.50
CA ARG A 67 -14.65 0.79 9.79
C ARG A 67 -14.88 2.24 10.19
N TYR A 68 -14.01 3.13 9.80
CA TYR A 68 -14.04 4.54 10.20
C TYR A 68 -14.26 5.42 8.97
N ASP A 69 -15.08 6.46 9.12
CA ASP A 69 -15.28 7.48 8.08
C ASP A 69 -14.14 8.51 8.11
N ILE A 70 -12.94 8.02 7.83
CA ILE A 70 -11.70 8.80 7.78
C ILE A 70 -11.03 8.65 6.42
N ARG A 71 -10.15 9.57 6.10
CA ARG A 71 -9.24 9.46 4.97
C ARG A 71 -7.96 8.75 5.41
N LEU A 72 -7.55 7.75 4.66
CA LEU A 72 -6.34 6.99 4.93
C LEU A 72 -5.30 7.23 3.84
N ILE A 73 -4.16 7.78 4.22
CA ILE A 73 -3.00 7.94 3.36
C ILE A 73 -1.95 6.92 3.81
N VAL A 74 -1.47 6.11 2.90
CA VAL A 74 -0.47 5.07 3.21
C VAL A 74 0.83 5.41 2.50
N LEU A 75 1.85 5.80 3.28
CA LEU A 75 3.21 5.84 2.76
C LEU A 75 3.72 4.40 2.68
N CYS A 76 4.10 3.99 1.50
CA CYS A 76 4.53 2.61 1.27
C CYS A 76 5.83 2.56 0.48
N PRO A 77 6.57 1.43 0.54
CA PRO A 77 7.74 1.20 -0.29
C PRO A 77 7.39 1.30 -1.77
N GLU A 78 8.35 1.71 -2.60
CA GLU A 78 8.13 1.91 -4.05
C GLU A 78 7.52 0.69 -4.73
N VAL A 79 7.97 -0.51 -4.38
CA VAL A 79 7.44 -1.77 -4.91
C VAL A 79 5.94 -1.92 -4.65
N VAL A 80 5.50 -1.59 -3.44
CA VAL A 80 4.08 -1.66 -3.05
C VAL A 80 3.28 -0.56 -3.75
N TYR A 81 3.85 0.64 -3.84
CA TYR A 81 3.24 1.75 -4.58
C TYR A 81 3.02 1.39 -6.05
N ARG A 82 4.04 0.86 -6.73
CA ARG A 82 3.97 0.42 -8.14
C ARG A 82 2.96 -0.70 -8.37
N SER A 83 2.78 -1.58 -7.40
CA SER A 83 1.82 -2.69 -7.53
C SER A 83 0.36 -2.23 -7.56
N GLY A 84 0.06 -0.99 -7.14
CA GLY A 84 -1.29 -0.43 -7.08
C GLY A 84 -2.22 -1.13 -6.11
N VAL A 85 -1.72 -2.01 -5.23
CA VAL A 85 -2.56 -2.78 -4.29
C VAL A 85 -3.14 -1.92 -3.18
N VAL A 86 -2.50 -0.78 -2.88
CA VAL A 86 -2.96 0.17 -1.88
C VAL A 86 -3.98 1.09 -2.53
N CYS A 87 -5.18 0.60 -2.69
CA CYS A 87 -6.31 1.35 -3.23
C CYS A 87 -7.59 1.00 -2.48
N GLY A 88 -8.50 1.95 -2.37
CA GLY A 88 -9.78 1.78 -1.69
C GLY A 88 -10.56 3.09 -1.63
N ARG A 89 -11.82 3.03 -1.22
CA ARG A 89 -12.76 4.15 -1.21
C ARG A 89 -12.20 5.42 -0.54
N ASN A 90 -11.55 5.25 0.61
CA ASN A 90 -11.00 6.36 1.39
C ASN A 90 -9.48 6.18 1.60
N MET A 91 -8.80 5.43 0.72
CA MET A 91 -7.40 5.06 0.89
C MET A 91 -6.58 5.44 -0.33
N VAL A 92 -5.48 6.15 -0.12
CA VAL A 92 -4.54 6.57 -1.16
C VAL A 92 -3.13 6.15 -0.78
N ALA A 93 -2.40 5.64 -1.78
CA ALA A 93 -0.97 5.34 -1.65
C ALA A 93 -0.13 6.58 -1.97
N VAL A 94 0.96 6.73 -1.24
CA VAL A 94 2.04 7.67 -1.54
C VAL A 94 3.36 6.91 -1.50
N ASN A 95 4.22 7.11 -2.50
CA ASN A 95 5.56 6.51 -2.50
C ASN A 95 6.43 7.18 -1.42
N GLY A 96 6.71 6.47 -0.34
CA GLY A 96 7.52 6.99 0.76
C GLY A 96 9.03 6.94 0.51
N GLU A 97 9.47 6.27 -0.57
CA GLU A 97 10.88 6.21 -1.00
C GLU A 97 11.19 7.22 -2.12
N SER A 98 10.24 8.08 -2.49
CA SER A 98 10.48 9.15 -3.45
C SER A 98 11.41 10.23 -2.86
N GLU A 99 11.99 11.06 -3.74
CA GLU A 99 12.78 12.20 -3.31
C GLU A 99 11.98 13.12 -2.35
N LEU A 100 12.66 13.71 -1.38
CA LEU A 100 12.03 14.50 -0.32
C LEU A 100 11.07 15.58 -0.87
N PHE A 101 11.47 16.29 -1.92
CA PHE A 101 10.63 17.32 -2.52
C PHE A 101 9.33 16.75 -3.10
N GLN A 102 9.42 15.64 -3.82
CA GLN A 102 8.29 14.95 -4.41
C GLN A 102 7.36 14.38 -3.32
N LEU A 103 7.94 13.81 -2.26
CA LEU A 103 7.19 13.29 -1.12
C LEU A 103 6.40 14.40 -0.43
N ILE A 104 7.03 15.54 -0.16
CA ILE A 104 6.38 16.71 0.47
C ILE A 104 5.22 17.18 -0.41
N GLN A 105 5.45 17.34 -1.70
CA GLN A 105 4.43 17.79 -2.64
C GLN A 105 3.25 16.80 -2.69
N ALA A 106 3.53 15.51 -2.85
CA ALA A 106 2.51 14.47 -2.90
C ALA A 106 1.68 14.40 -1.61
N LEU A 107 2.33 14.44 -0.45
CA LEU A 107 1.64 14.44 0.85
C LEU A 107 0.77 15.68 1.03
N THR A 108 1.34 16.88 0.79
CA THR A 108 0.62 18.14 0.96
C THR A 108 -0.60 18.18 0.05
N GLN A 109 -0.43 17.82 -1.22
CA GLN A 109 -1.54 17.77 -2.18
C GLN A 109 -2.59 16.73 -1.77
N THR A 110 -2.17 15.54 -1.34
CA THR A 110 -3.10 14.48 -0.93
C THR A 110 -3.88 14.86 0.33
N VAL A 111 -3.27 15.56 1.28
CA VAL A 111 -3.95 16.04 2.49
C VAL A 111 -4.92 17.17 2.18
N LEU A 112 -4.52 18.11 1.32
CA LEU A 112 -5.33 19.30 0.99
C LEU A 112 -6.44 19.01 -0.01
N ASN A 113 -6.20 18.12 -0.98
CA ASN A 113 -7.23 17.74 -1.93
C ASN A 113 -8.33 17.00 -1.19
N ASN A 114 -9.49 17.65 -1.09
CA ASN A 114 -10.70 16.93 -0.70
C ASN A 114 -10.90 15.81 -1.72
N PHE A 115 -10.85 14.54 -1.28
CA PHE A 115 -11.31 13.44 -2.11
C PHE A 115 -12.71 13.80 -2.57
N GLN A 116 -12.86 14.20 -3.83
CA GLN A 116 -14.18 14.39 -4.41
C GLN A 116 -14.91 13.06 -4.26
N LYS A 117 -15.99 13.10 -3.51
CA LYS A 117 -16.94 12.02 -3.31
C LYS A 117 -17.68 11.79 -4.65
N GLY A 118 -17.01 11.28 -5.65
CA GLY A 118 -17.64 11.11 -6.95
C GLY A 118 -16.84 10.23 -7.88
N ASP A 119 -17.48 9.27 -8.44
CA ASP A 119 -17.26 8.59 -9.72
C ASP A 119 -16.12 7.57 -9.90
N LYS A 120 -15.37 7.19 -8.85
CA LYS A 120 -14.42 6.07 -8.96
C LYS A 120 -14.76 4.86 -8.09
N GLU A 121 -16.03 4.75 -7.65
CA GLU A 121 -16.41 3.73 -6.66
C GLU A 121 -16.38 2.29 -7.18
N ASP A 122 -16.62 2.04 -8.45
CA ASP A 122 -16.78 0.66 -8.95
C ASP A 122 -15.48 -0.03 -9.33
N ASN A 123 -14.51 0.69 -9.88
CA ASN A 123 -13.26 0.06 -10.34
C ASN A 123 -12.26 -0.28 -9.23
N GLN A 124 -12.34 0.37 -8.06
CA GLN A 124 -11.37 0.16 -6.98
C GLN A 124 -11.72 -1.00 -6.04
N LYS A 125 -13.00 -1.36 -5.90
CA LYS A 125 -13.43 -2.52 -5.09
C LYS A 125 -12.95 -3.85 -5.65
N VAL A 126 -12.71 -3.90 -6.96
CA VAL A 126 -12.35 -5.12 -7.69
C VAL A 126 -10.85 -5.41 -7.63
N MET A 127 -9.99 -4.42 -7.38
CA MET A 127 -8.54 -4.59 -7.52
C MET A 127 -7.90 -5.55 -6.52
N TRP A 128 -8.31 -5.53 -5.25
CA TRP A 128 -7.67 -6.42 -4.27
C TRP A 128 -8.05 -7.90 -4.44
N PRO A 129 -9.31 -8.27 -4.62
CA PRO A 129 -9.65 -9.65 -4.96
C PRO A 129 -8.97 -10.12 -6.24
N VAL A 130 -8.94 -9.31 -7.28
CA VAL A 130 -8.25 -9.62 -8.54
C VAL A 130 -6.73 -9.75 -8.34
N PHE A 131 -6.14 -8.90 -7.52
CA PHE A 131 -4.72 -9.02 -7.17
C PHE A 131 -4.44 -10.34 -6.43
N LEU A 132 -5.26 -10.70 -5.43
CA LEU A 132 -5.12 -11.95 -4.68
C LEU A 132 -5.27 -13.18 -5.59
N GLU A 133 -6.26 -13.16 -6.47
CA GLU A 133 -6.50 -14.23 -7.45
C GLU A 133 -5.27 -14.42 -8.35
N LYS A 134 -4.79 -13.35 -8.99
CA LYS A 134 -3.58 -13.38 -9.82
C LYS A 134 -2.33 -13.80 -9.05
N ALA A 135 -2.15 -13.29 -7.83
CA ALA A 135 -1.02 -13.69 -6.99
C ALA A 135 -1.10 -15.18 -6.64
N SER A 136 -2.28 -15.66 -6.25
CA SER A 136 -2.52 -17.09 -5.93
C SER A 136 -2.27 -17.98 -7.12
N GLU A 137 -2.77 -17.62 -8.31
CA GLU A 137 -2.47 -18.37 -9.55
C GLU A 137 -0.96 -18.49 -9.79
N ILE A 138 -0.23 -17.36 -9.69
CA ILE A 138 1.22 -17.35 -9.93
C ILE A 138 1.96 -18.18 -8.88
N LEU A 139 1.51 -18.16 -7.63
CA LEU A 139 2.14 -18.87 -6.52
C LEU A 139 1.83 -20.37 -6.55
N LEU A 140 0.67 -20.78 -7.06
CA LEU A 140 0.22 -22.15 -7.17
C LEU A 140 0.75 -22.87 -8.42
N ILE A 141 1.27 -22.13 -9.42
CA ILE A 141 1.94 -22.76 -10.56
C ILE A 141 3.20 -23.47 -10.02
N SER A 142 3.02 -24.74 -9.68
CA SER A 142 4.13 -25.65 -9.42
C SER A 142 4.93 -25.82 -10.71
N PRO A 143 6.27 -25.87 -10.68
CA PRO A 143 7.01 -26.38 -11.82
C PRO A 143 6.53 -27.81 -12.02
N SER A 144 5.66 -28.02 -13.00
CA SER A 144 5.24 -29.35 -13.38
C SER A 144 6.52 -30.18 -13.67
N SER A 145 6.48 -31.45 -13.34
CA SER A 145 7.51 -32.45 -13.66
C SER A 145 7.64 -32.65 -15.18
N GLU A 146 7.56 -31.56 -15.94
CA GLU A 146 7.65 -31.59 -17.39
C GLU A 146 9.10 -31.85 -17.80
N THR A 147 9.30 -32.99 -18.42
CA THR A 147 10.56 -33.43 -19.03
C THR A 147 11.03 -32.54 -20.19
N ASP A 148 10.18 -31.59 -20.64
CA ASP A 148 10.50 -30.66 -21.73
C ASP A 148 11.04 -29.35 -21.17
N VAL A 149 12.36 -29.19 -21.21
CA VAL A 149 13.11 -27.98 -20.80
C VAL A 149 12.61 -26.71 -21.49
N THR A 150 12.15 -26.82 -22.74
CA THR A 150 11.69 -25.70 -23.54
C THR A 150 10.36 -25.15 -23.01
N ARG A 151 9.43 -26.04 -22.67
CA ARG A 151 8.14 -25.68 -22.05
C ARG A 151 8.34 -25.08 -20.66
N ALA A 152 9.22 -25.70 -19.86
CA ALA A 152 9.56 -25.19 -18.52
C ALA A 152 10.14 -23.77 -18.58
N ARG A 153 11.04 -23.48 -19.53
CA ARG A 153 11.59 -22.13 -19.75
C ARG A 153 10.52 -21.11 -20.16
N LYS A 154 9.60 -21.51 -21.06
CA LYS A 154 8.49 -20.65 -21.49
C LYS A 154 7.54 -20.34 -20.33
N ALA A 155 7.18 -21.35 -19.56
CA ALA A 155 6.34 -21.18 -18.36
C ALA A 155 7.01 -20.27 -17.32
N TYR A 156 8.30 -20.42 -17.08
CA TYR A 156 9.07 -19.56 -16.19
C TYR A 156 9.08 -18.09 -16.66
N ARG A 157 9.32 -17.85 -17.96
CA ARG A 157 9.30 -16.51 -18.54
C ARG A 157 7.92 -15.85 -18.39
N LEU A 158 6.85 -16.57 -18.72
CA LEU A 158 5.47 -16.07 -18.58
C LEU A 158 5.12 -15.74 -17.13
N ARG A 159 5.55 -16.57 -16.19
CA ARG A 159 5.37 -16.32 -14.76
C ARG A 159 6.08 -15.06 -14.31
N ASN A 160 7.34 -14.87 -14.72
CA ASN A 160 8.10 -13.66 -14.38
C ASN A 160 7.49 -12.40 -14.99
N LEU A 161 7.01 -12.46 -16.24
CA LEU A 161 6.30 -11.35 -16.86
C LEU A 161 5.04 -10.98 -16.08
N ARG A 162 4.23 -11.97 -15.66
CA ARG A 162 3.05 -11.72 -14.82
C ARG A 162 3.41 -11.06 -13.50
N VAL A 163 4.48 -11.51 -12.84
CA VAL A 163 4.98 -10.89 -11.60
C VAL A 163 5.40 -9.44 -11.83
N GLN A 164 6.10 -9.16 -12.93
CA GLN A 164 6.49 -7.79 -13.28
C GLN A 164 5.28 -6.89 -13.58
N HIS A 165 4.27 -7.40 -14.27
CA HIS A 165 2.99 -6.69 -14.47
C HIS A 165 2.25 -6.37 -13.17
N MET A 166 2.51 -7.13 -12.10
CA MET A 166 1.99 -6.84 -10.76
C MET A 166 2.87 -5.86 -9.97
N GLY A 167 3.91 -5.27 -10.59
CA GLY A 167 4.82 -4.30 -9.98
C GLY A 167 5.95 -4.91 -9.14
N PHE A 168 6.13 -6.23 -9.14
CA PHE A 168 7.21 -6.90 -8.40
C PHE A 168 8.35 -7.29 -9.35
N SER A 169 9.60 -7.11 -8.90
CA SER A 169 10.78 -7.43 -9.73
C SER A 169 11.04 -8.94 -9.86
N SER A 170 10.54 -9.73 -8.91
CA SER A 170 10.75 -11.19 -8.89
C SER A 170 9.63 -11.93 -8.17
N LEU A 171 9.51 -13.23 -8.47
CA LEU A 171 8.60 -14.14 -7.77
C LEU A 171 8.90 -14.20 -6.26
N LEU A 172 10.19 -14.14 -5.88
CA LEU A 172 10.58 -14.14 -4.48
C LEU A 172 10.02 -12.89 -3.77
N GLN A 173 10.10 -11.73 -4.41
CA GLN A 173 9.58 -10.48 -3.87
C GLN A 173 8.06 -10.55 -3.65
N LEU A 174 7.31 -11.12 -4.61
CA LEU A 174 5.87 -11.35 -4.46
C LEU A 174 5.58 -12.33 -3.30
N LYS A 175 6.33 -13.43 -3.19
CA LYS A 175 6.19 -14.40 -2.07
C LYS A 175 6.45 -13.74 -0.71
N VAL A 176 7.50 -12.92 -0.62
CA VAL A 176 7.86 -12.19 0.61
C VAL A 176 6.76 -11.22 1.00
N PHE A 177 6.23 -10.44 0.05
CA PHE A 177 5.10 -9.55 0.28
C PHE A 177 3.86 -10.30 0.79
N MET A 178 3.53 -11.44 0.17
CA MET A 178 2.35 -12.25 0.51
C MET A 178 2.52 -13.10 1.77
N ALA A 179 3.73 -13.19 2.34
CA ALA A 179 4.03 -14.05 3.49
C ALA A 179 3.09 -13.78 4.67
N GLY A 180 2.35 -14.82 5.10
CA GLY A 180 1.38 -14.73 6.19
C GLY A 180 0.11 -13.94 5.89
N GLY A 181 -0.13 -13.59 4.63
CA GLY A 181 -1.33 -12.88 4.19
C GLY A 181 -2.44 -13.78 3.64
N ILE A 182 -2.08 -14.98 3.24
CA ILE A 182 -3.02 -15.99 2.73
C ILE A 182 -3.37 -16.91 3.91
N ARG A 183 -4.39 -16.56 4.64
CA ARG A 183 -5.17 -17.44 5.52
C ARG A 183 -6.62 -17.03 5.43
#